data_b23b2093e64bc9044185bca7551fe0d3
#
_entry.id   b23b2093e64bc9044185bca7551fe0d3
#
_cell.length_a   1.000
_cell.length_b   1.000
_cell.length_c   1.000
_cell.angle_alpha   90.00
_cell.angle_beta   90.00
_cell.angle_gamma   90.00
#
_symmetry.space_group_name_H-M   'P 1'
#
loop_
_entity.id
_entity.type
_entity.pdbx_description
1 polymer ?
#
loop_
_entity_poly.entity_id
_entity_poly.type
_entity_poly.pdbx_seq_one_letter_code
_entity_poly.pdbx_strand_id
1 'polypeptide(L)'
;RERVPVVVFMHGSSGLGLKAIGEWQQWLAEQGIASVAPDSFALPDRLTYKSPISPDIYERIHALRLSEVSLATQALRQAPWADPQRWVLAGTSEGAAAVARYKGQEFLGRIVFSWSCENNYFVRGHGTALPDDKPVLNIISSTDPYFSPANSWLGNPTAAGHCAAALRNNKQASIVLIPGAPHTVLNLPAARHPVAGFLRDVFKLQ
;
A
#
# COMPACT_ATOMS: atom_id res chain seq x y z
N ARG A 1 13.50 -14.68 22.79
CA ARG A 1 12.82 -15.00 21.52
C ARG A 1 13.40 -14.08 20.45
N GLU A 2 13.69 -14.62 19.28
CA GLU A 2 14.16 -13.85 18.14
C GLU A 2 13.07 -12.87 17.67
N ARG A 3 13.48 -11.63 17.33
CA ARG A 3 12.57 -10.61 16.80
C ARG A 3 12.31 -10.90 15.32
N VAL A 4 11.08 -10.67 14.88
CA VAL A 4 10.65 -10.96 13.51
C VAL A 4 10.49 -9.69 12.68
N PRO A 5 10.71 -9.76 11.34
CA PRO A 5 10.41 -8.66 10.45
C PRO A 5 8.90 -8.40 10.41
N VAL A 6 8.52 -7.15 10.13
CA VAL A 6 7.11 -6.72 10.17
C VAL A 6 6.72 -5.99 8.89
N VAL A 7 5.57 -6.36 8.34
CA VAL A 7 4.87 -5.56 7.35
C VAL A 7 3.74 -4.79 8.03
N VAL A 8 3.79 -3.45 8.00
CA VAL A 8 2.65 -2.59 8.33
C VAL A 8 1.77 -2.50 7.10
N PHE A 9 0.54 -2.98 7.20
CA PHE A 9 -0.38 -3.05 6.07
C PHE A 9 -1.57 -2.10 6.23
N MET A 10 -1.72 -1.20 5.27
CA MET A 10 -2.82 -0.24 5.20
C MET A 10 -3.93 -0.79 4.31
N HIS A 11 -5.07 -1.17 4.91
CA HIS A 11 -6.22 -1.70 4.19
C HIS A 11 -6.88 -0.64 3.27
N GLY A 12 -7.63 -1.08 2.27
CA GLY A 12 -8.44 -0.23 1.40
C GLY A 12 -9.75 0.24 2.06
N SER A 13 -10.62 0.88 1.28
CA SER A 13 -11.91 1.42 1.75
C SER A 13 -12.91 0.37 2.23
N SER A 14 -12.67 -0.91 1.97
CA SER A 14 -13.51 -2.03 2.45
C SER A 14 -13.16 -2.50 3.87
N GLY A 15 -12.12 -1.95 4.49
CA GLY A 15 -11.71 -2.33 5.85
C GLY A 15 -10.98 -3.69 5.93
N LEU A 16 -10.73 -4.14 7.15
CA LEU A 16 -10.06 -5.42 7.44
C LEU A 16 -10.98 -6.65 7.25
N GLY A 17 -12.28 -6.46 7.11
CA GLY A 17 -13.23 -7.55 6.85
C GLY A 17 -13.07 -8.20 5.47
N LEU A 18 -12.26 -7.65 4.58
CA LEU A 18 -11.97 -8.24 3.29
C LEU A 18 -11.12 -9.51 3.46
N LYS A 19 -11.70 -10.68 3.14
CA LYS A 19 -11.07 -12.00 3.29
C LYS A 19 -9.64 -12.06 2.72
N ALA A 20 -9.40 -11.40 1.59
CA ALA A 20 -8.10 -11.36 0.93
C ALA A 20 -6.99 -10.80 1.83
N ILE A 21 -7.28 -9.90 2.76
CA ILE A 21 -6.30 -9.34 3.70
C ILE A 21 -5.87 -10.41 4.70
N GLY A 22 -6.83 -11.11 5.33
CA GLY A 22 -6.52 -12.20 6.27
C GLY A 22 -5.69 -13.31 5.63
N GLU A 23 -6.06 -13.72 4.40
CA GLU A 23 -5.31 -14.72 3.62
C GLU A 23 -3.88 -14.25 3.30
N TRP A 24 -3.70 -12.96 3.00
CA TRP A 24 -2.39 -12.39 2.73
C TRP A 24 -1.53 -12.31 4.00
N GLN A 25 -2.12 -11.94 5.14
CA GLN A 25 -1.44 -11.90 6.43
C GLN A 25 -1.00 -13.30 6.88
N GLN A 26 -1.87 -14.31 6.70
CA GLN A 26 -1.52 -15.70 6.97
C GLN A 26 -0.35 -16.16 6.11
N TRP A 27 -0.38 -15.85 4.82
CA TRP A 27 0.71 -16.17 3.90
C TRP A 27 2.04 -15.53 4.28
N LEU A 28 2.05 -14.28 4.81
CA LEU A 28 3.25 -13.67 5.37
C LEU A 28 3.75 -14.41 6.62
N ALA A 29 2.83 -14.78 7.51
CA ALA A 29 3.16 -15.51 8.73
C ALA A 29 3.82 -16.87 8.44
N GLU A 30 3.39 -17.58 7.40
CA GLU A 30 4.00 -18.83 6.91
C GLU A 30 5.45 -18.64 6.44
N GLN A 31 5.84 -17.42 6.11
CA GLN A 31 7.22 -17.04 5.75
C GLN A 31 8.02 -16.43 6.91
N GLY A 32 7.49 -16.49 8.13
CA GLY A 32 8.13 -15.91 9.32
C GLY A 32 8.07 -14.39 9.41
N ILE A 33 7.15 -13.75 8.68
CA ILE A 33 6.96 -12.31 8.63
C ILE A 33 5.66 -11.96 9.37
N ALA A 34 5.74 -11.14 10.41
CA ALA A 34 4.55 -10.62 11.06
C ALA A 34 3.91 -9.50 10.24
N SER A 35 2.60 -9.34 10.36
CA SER A 35 1.91 -8.17 9.78
C SER A 35 1.03 -7.48 10.82
N VAL A 36 1.00 -6.16 10.77
CA VAL A 36 0.17 -5.29 11.59
C VAL A 36 -0.67 -4.43 10.67
N ALA A 37 -1.97 -4.43 10.86
CA ALA A 37 -2.89 -3.63 10.06
C ALA A 37 -3.77 -2.78 10.99
N PRO A 38 -3.57 -1.45 11.04
CA PRO A 38 -4.48 -0.57 11.74
C PRO A 38 -5.90 -0.70 11.17
N ASP A 39 -6.89 -0.86 12.05
CA ASP A 39 -8.29 -0.86 11.65
C ASP A 39 -8.84 0.57 11.66
N SER A 40 -8.92 1.18 10.48
CA SER A 40 -9.49 2.52 10.32
C SER A 40 -10.96 2.58 10.77
N PHE A 41 -11.70 1.47 10.64
CA PHE A 41 -13.11 1.39 11.00
C PHE A 41 -13.37 1.10 12.49
N ALA A 42 -12.32 0.93 13.30
CA ALA A 42 -12.45 0.97 14.76
C ALA A 42 -12.84 2.37 15.27
N LEU A 43 -12.65 3.42 14.46
CA LEU A 43 -13.09 4.77 14.77
C LEU A 43 -14.59 4.91 14.43
N PRO A 44 -15.46 5.28 15.40
CA PRO A 44 -16.92 5.33 15.19
C PRO A 44 -17.34 6.35 14.12
N ASP A 45 -16.58 7.44 13.97
CA ASP A 45 -16.88 8.53 13.03
C ASP A 45 -16.10 8.43 11.72
N ARG A 46 -15.55 7.27 11.43
CA ARG A 46 -14.81 7.04 10.19
C ARG A 46 -15.73 7.22 8.97
N LEU A 47 -15.39 8.18 8.11
CA LEU A 47 -16.14 8.45 6.89
C LEU A 47 -16.10 7.24 5.93
N THR A 48 -17.27 6.87 5.44
CA THR A 48 -17.44 5.87 4.38
C THR A 48 -17.89 6.55 3.10
N TYR A 49 -17.64 5.93 1.95
CA TYR A 49 -18.02 6.49 0.67
C TYR A 49 -18.21 5.42 -0.41
N LYS A 50 -18.90 5.83 -1.46
CA LYS A 50 -18.86 5.16 -2.77
C LYS A 50 -18.27 6.14 -3.78
N SER A 51 -17.19 5.73 -4.44
CA SER A 51 -16.51 6.59 -5.43
C SER A 51 -17.38 6.81 -6.68
N PRO A 52 -17.32 7.99 -7.31
CA PRO A 52 -16.54 9.15 -6.90
C PRO A 52 -17.27 10.05 -5.88
N ILE A 53 -16.52 10.75 -5.03
CA ILE A 53 -17.01 11.79 -4.13
C ILE A 53 -16.15 13.05 -4.23
N SER A 54 -16.47 14.09 -3.45
CA SER A 54 -15.67 15.32 -3.43
C SER A 54 -14.21 15.04 -3.04
N PRO A 55 -13.21 15.58 -3.75
CA PRO A 55 -11.80 15.50 -3.39
C PRO A 55 -11.48 15.93 -1.95
N ASP A 56 -12.24 16.90 -1.40
CA ASP A 56 -12.07 17.36 -0.02
C ASP A 56 -12.34 16.28 1.01
N ILE A 57 -13.35 15.45 0.74
CA ILE A 57 -13.68 14.32 1.61
C ILE A 57 -12.58 13.26 1.52
N TYR A 58 -12.10 12.96 0.32
CA TYR A 58 -10.96 12.06 0.15
C TYR A 58 -9.73 12.54 0.91
N GLU A 59 -9.38 13.83 0.81
CA GLU A 59 -8.20 14.38 1.50
C GLU A 59 -8.32 14.30 3.03
N ARG A 60 -9.52 14.43 3.60
CA ARG A 60 -9.73 14.18 5.03
C ARG A 60 -9.47 12.73 5.40
N ILE A 61 -9.91 11.80 4.57
CA ILE A 61 -9.66 10.37 4.75
C ILE A 61 -8.15 10.09 4.61
N HIS A 62 -7.49 10.64 3.60
CA HIS A 62 -6.06 10.46 3.40
C HIS A 62 -5.23 10.99 4.60
N ALA A 63 -5.61 12.12 5.18
CA ALA A 63 -4.97 12.65 6.37
C ALA A 63 -5.11 11.69 7.57
N LEU A 64 -6.30 11.13 7.79
CA LEU A 64 -6.53 10.10 8.80
C LEU A 64 -5.64 8.88 8.55
N ARG A 65 -5.64 8.36 7.32
CA ARG A 65 -4.85 7.17 6.96
C ARG A 65 -3.35 7.36 7.18
N LEU A 66 -2.83 8.56 6.94
CA LEU A 66 -1.43 8.91 7.24
C LEU A 66 -1.13 8.90 8.74
N SER A 67 -2.05 9.40 9.57
CA SER A 67 -1.89 9.36 11.03
C SER A 67 -1.86 7.92 11.58
N GLU A 68 -2.62 7.01 10.97
CA GLU A 68 -2.65 5.60 11.34
C GLU A 68 -1.30 4.90 11.10
N VAL A 69 -0.55 5.27 10.06
CA VAL A 69 0.83 4.75 9.86
C VAL A 69 1.71 5.14 11.05
N SER A 70 1.62 6.39 11.50
CA SER A 70 2.40 6.88 12.65
C SER A 70 2.01 6.17 13.93
N LEU A 71 0.72 5.91 14.16
CA LEU A 71 0.24 5.15 15.32
C LEU A 71 0.74 3.70 15.31
N ALA A 72 0.69 3.04 14.14
CA ALA A 72 1.19 1.67 13.99
C ALA A 72 2.69 1.58 14.27
N THR A 73 3.50 2.51 13.76
CA THR A 73 4.94 2.53 14.02
C THR A 73 5.26 2.83 15.49
N GLN A 74 4.49 3.69 16.14
CA GLN A 74 4.63 3.96 17.56
C GLN A 74 4.32 2.72 18.41
N ALA A 75 3.25 1.99 18.09
CA ALA A 75 2.90 0.73 18.75
C ALA A 75 3.97 -0.35 18.53
N LEU A 76 4.50 -0.47 17.30
CA LEU A 76 5.56 -1.44 16.99
C LEU A 76 6.87 -1.18 17.75
N ARG A 77 7.22 0.07 18.01
CA ARG A 77 8.41 0.40 18.83
C ARG A 77 8.31 -0.13 20.26
N GLN A 78 7.10 -0.34 20.77
CA GLN A 78 6.83 -0.90 22.08
C GLN A 78 6.66 -2.43 22.06
N ALA A 79 6.62 -3.05 20.88
CA ALA A 79 6.38 -4.49 20.71
C ALA A 79 7.71 -5.26 20.83
N PRO A 80 7.92 -6.09 21.88
CA PRO A 80 9.21 -6.74 22.14
C PRO A 80 9.55 -7.82 21.10
N TRP A 81 8.56 -8.29 20.34
CA TRP A 81 8.70 -9.32 19.31
C TRP A 81 9.04 -8.74 17.94
N ALA A 82 8.77 -7.45 17.69
CA ALA A 82 9.04 -6.78 16.43
C ALA A 82 10.51 -6.39 16.30
N ASP A 83 11.13 -6.67 15.15
CA ASP A 83 12.46 -6.18 14.86
C ASP A 83 12.39 -4.71 14.39
N PRO A 84 12.90 -3.74 15.16
CA PRO A 84 12.76 -2.33 14.83
C PRO A 84 13.55 -1.90 13.59
N GLN A 85 14.44 -2.76 13.08
CA GLN A 85 15.25 -2.50 11.90
C GLN A 85 14.69 -3.17 10.63
N ARG A 86 13.64 -4.00 10.74
CA ARG A 86 13.08 -4.77 9.61
C ARG A 86 11.59 -4.52 9.45
N TRP A 87 11.23 -3.30 9.02
CA TRP A 87 9.85 -2.93 8.71
C TRP A 87 9.68 -2.57 7.23
N VAL A 88 8.58 -3.01 6.64
CA VAL A 88 8.09 -2.61 5.31
C VAL A 88 6.70 -2.03 5.45
N LEU A 89 6.40 -0.96 4.72
CA LEU A 89 5.06 -0.38 4.66
C LEU A 89 4.38 -0.84 3.37
N ALA A 90 3.24 -1.47 3.50
CA ALA A 90 2.42 -1.95 2.40
C ALA A 90 0.99 -1.44 2.52
N GLY A 91 0.27 -1.38 1.42
CA GLY A 91 -1.14 -1.03 1.43
C GLY A 91 -1.82 -1.24 0.10
N THR A 92 -3.14 -1.28 0.12
CA THR A 92 -3.97 -1.48 -1.06
C THR A 92 -4.98 -0.35 -1.24
N SER A 93 -5.19 0.11 -2.48
CA SER A 93 -6.22 1.10 -2.82
C SER A 93 -6.08 2.39 -1.99
N GLU A 94 -7.08 2.77 -1.19
CA GLU A 94 -7.02 3.90 -0.26
C GLU A 94 -5.79 3.82 0.67
N GLY A 95 -5.49 2.64 1.20
CA GLY A 95 -4.31 2.41 2.03
C GLY A 95 -3.00 2.56 1.26
N ALA A 96 -2.98 2.20 -0.02
CA ALA A 96 -1.80 2.39 -0.87
C ALA A 96 -1.52 3.86 -1.17
N ALA A 97 -2.55 4.72 -1.26
CA ALA A 97 -2.37 6.16 -1.34
C ALA A 97 -1.66 6.72 -0.09
N ALA A 98 -2.00 6.21 1.09
CA ALA A 98 -1.30 6.55 2.33
C ALA A 98 0.16 6.08 2.31
N VAL A 99 0.43 4.84 1.87
CA VAL A 99 1.80 4.32 1.69
C VAL A 99 2.63 5.22 0.78
N ALA A 100 2.05 5.63 -0.35
CA ALA A 100 2.72 6.48 -1.32
C ALA A 100 2.99 7.90 -0.81
N ARG A 101 2.15 8.44 0.07
CA ARG A 101 2.26 9.80 0.62
C ARG A 101 3.05 9.89 1.94
N TYR A 102 3.29 8.77 2.60
CA TYR A 102 3.95 8.76 3.91
C TYR A 102 5.43 9.16 3.80
N LYS A 103 5.86 10.15 4.58
CA LYS A 103 7.20 10.74 4.52
C LYS A 103 8.20 10.17 5.52
N GLY A 104 7.74 9.31 6.46
CA GLY A 104 8.62 8.69 7.45
C GLY A 104 9.70 7.80 6.81
N GLN A 105 10.85 7.71 7.47
CA GLN A 105 12.04 7.02 6.95
C GLN A 105 12.32 5.66 7.60
N GLU A 106 11.47 5.24 8.53
CA GLU A 106 11.65 4.03 9.35
C GLU A 106 11.47 2.72 8.61
N PHE A 107 10.89 2.75 7.41
CA PHE A 107 10.65 1.56 6.60
C PHE A 107 11.79 1.31 5.62
N LEU A 108 12.19 0.05 5.49
CA LEU A 108 13.22 -0.40 4.54
C LEU A 108 12.74 -0.39 3.09
N GLY A 109 11.43 -0.50 2.88
CA GLY A 109 10.82 -0.50 1.55
C GLY A 109 9.32 -0.25 1.61
N ARG A 110 8.70 -0.08 0.42
CA ARG A 110 7.28 0.18 0.25
C ARG A 110 6.67 -0.81 -0.74
N ILE A 111 5.43 -1.25 -0.46
CA ILE A 111 4.63 -2.02 -1.43
C ILE A 111 3.30 -1.30 -1.63
N VAL A 112 3.03 -0.90 -2.87
CA VAL A 112 1.87 -0.11 -3.29
C VAL A 112 1.00 -0.99 -4.18
N PHE A 113 -0.10 -1.51 -3.63
CA PHE A 113 -1.07 -2.31 -4.39
C PHE A 113 -2.22 -1.43 -4.88
N SER A 114 -2.60 -1.58 -6.14
CA SER A 114 -3.81 -0.99 -6.71
C SER A 114 -3.93 0.52 -6.46
N TRP A 115 -2.84 1.24 -6.67
CA TRP A 115 -2.74 2.70 -6.69
C TRP A 115 -1.72 3.13 -7.75
N SER A 116 -2.06 4.16 -8.52
CA SER A 116 -1.25 4.59 -9.67
C SER A 116 -0.23 5.69 -9.37
N CYS A 117 -0.24 6.29 -8.18
CA CYS A 117 0.61 7.44 -7.83
C CYS A 117 0.45 8.64 -8.78
N GLU A 118 -0.71 8.80 -9.37
CA GLU A 118 -1.04 9.85 -10.34
C GLU A 118 -2.18 10.74 -9.86
N ASN A 119 -2.27 11.93 -10.42
CA ASN A 119 -3.43 12.80 -10.23
C ASN A 119 -4.66 12.16 -10.86
N ASN A 120 -5.75 12.13 -10.13
CA ASN A 120 -7.03 11.58 -10.56
C ASN A 120 -8.15 12.05 -9.61
N TYR A 121 -9.38 11.57 -9.81
CA TYR A 121 -10.54 11.92 -9.01
C TYR A 121 -10.38 11.73 -7.50
N PHE A 122 -9.49 10.81 -7.08
CA PHE A 122 -9.33 10.36 -5.68
C PHE A 122 -8.47 11.31 -4.83
N VAL A 123 -7.82 12.28 -5.45
CA VAL A 123 -6.86 13.17 -4.81
C VAL A 123 -6.93 14.58 -5.39
N ARG A 124 -6.65 15.61 -4.59
CA ARG A 124 -6.38 16.96 -5.10
C ARG A 124 -5.04 17.06 -5.84
N GLY A 125 -4.08 16.28 -5.39
CA GLY A 125 -2.79 16.04 -6.00
C GLY A 125 -2.23 14.74 -5.46
N HIS A 126 -1.52 13.96 -6.25
CA HIS A 126 -1.09 12.62 -5.84
C HIS A 126 -0.19 12.62 -4.58
N GLY A 127 0.55 13.71 -4.35
CA GLY A 127 1.33 13.91 -3.12
C GLY A 127 2.34 12.80 -2.84
N THR A 128 2.77 12.08 -3.88
CA THR A 128 3.67 10.94 -3.75
C THR A 128 5.00 11.38 -3.14
N ALA A 129 5.38 10.69 -2.08
CA ALA A 129 6.61 10.89 -1.31
C ALA A 129 7.38 9.56 -1.15
N LEU A 130 7.29 8.69 -2.15
CA LEU A 130 8.04 7.45 -2.21
C LEU A 130 9.54 7.75 -2.31
N PRO A 131 10.40 7.02 -1.56
CA PRO A 131 11.84 7.28 -1.54
C PRO A 131 12.49 6.92 -2.88
N ASP A 132 13.51 7.68 -3.28
CA ASP A 132 14.33 7.38 -4.45
C ASP A 132 15.47 6.39 -4.15
N ASP A 133 15.83 6.22 -2.87
CA ASP A 133 16.98 5.46 -2.38
C ASP A 133 16.63 4.14 -1.67
N LYS A 134 15.35 3.76 -1.66
CA LYS A 134 14.88 2.52 -1.03
C LYS A 134 14.01 1.71 -2.00
N PRO A 135 13.96 0.38 -1.83
CA PRO A 135 13.11 -0.48 -2.66
C PRO A 135 11.63 -0.09 -2.61
N VAL A 136 11.00 -0.03 -3.77
CA VAL A 136 9.57 0.19 -3.93
C VAL A 136 9.00 -0.80 -4.94
N LEU A 137 7.91 -1.47 -4.57
CA LEU A 137 7.19 -2.37 -5.45
C LEU A 137 5.77 -1.84 -5.66
N ASN A 138 5.41 -1.53 -6.90
CA ASN A 138 4.04 -1.20 -7.26
C ASN A 138 3.41 -2.36 -8.04
N ILE A 139 2.26 -2.83 -7.61
CA ILE A 139 1.50 -3.91 -8.27
C ILE A 139 0.06 -3.44 -8.49
N ILE A 140 -0.39 -3.46 -9.73
CA ILE A 140 -1.72 -3.00 -10.10
C ILE A 140 -2.23 -3.75 -11.33
N SER A 141 -3.54 -3.88 -11.46
CA SER A 141 -4.15 -4.34 -12.72
C SER A 141 -3.91 -3.33 -13.85
N SER A 142 -3.53 -3.79 -15.03
CA SER A 142 -3.42 -2.90 -16.21
C SER A 142 -4.75 -2.26 -16.61
N THR A 143 -5.85 -2.85 -16.16
CA THR A 143 -7.22 -2.38 -16.38
C THR A 143 -7.94 -2.11 -15.06
N ASP A 144 -7.22 -1.60 -14.05
CA ASP A 144 -7.80 -1.29 -12.76
C ASP A 144 -9.02 -0.37 -12.92
N PRO A 145 -10.20 -0.75 -12.38
CA PRO A 145 -11.44 -0.02 -12.63
C PRO A 145 -11.51 1.33 -11.91
N TYR A 146 -10.56 1.63 -11.04
CA TYR A 146 -10.50 2.90 -10.29
C TYR A 146 -9.35 3.78 -10.72
N PHE A 147 -8.14 3.22 -10.96
CA PHE A 147 -6.90 3.99 -11.10
C PHE A 147 -6.15 3.76 -12.40
N SER A 148 -6.76 3.12 -13.39
CA SER A 148 -6.20 2.99 -14.73
C SER A 148 -7.00 3.78 -15.76
N PRO A 149 -6.48 3.97 -16.98
CA PRO A 149 -7.24 4.56 -18.09
C PRO A 149 -8.53 3.82 -18.47
N ALA A 150 -8.74 2.60 -17.99
CA ALA A 150 -10.00 1.88 -18.14
C ALA A 150 -11.16 2.53 -17.37
N ASN A 151 -10.87 3.37 -16.39
CA ASN A 151 -11.87 4.14 -15.66
C ASN A 151 -12.28 5.38 -16.43
N SER A 152 -13.51 5.41 -16.98
CA SER A 152 -14.04 6.53 -17.75
C SER A 152 -14.19 7.84 -16.96
N TRP A 153 -14.21 7.79 -15.64
CA TRP A 153 -14.32 8.96 -14.74
C TRP A 153 -13.04 9.23 -13.96
N LEU A 154 -11.89 8.71 -14.41
CA LEU A 154 -10.59 8.88 -13.77
C LEU A 154 -10.21 10.36 -13.60
N GLY A 155 -10.61 11.23 -14.54
CA GLY A 155 -10.30 12.66 -14.48
C GLY A 155 -8.86 13.01 -14.89
N ASN A 156 -8.12 12.07 -15.47
CA ASN A 156 -6.76 12.29 -15.98
C ASN A 156 -6.58 11.57 -17.34
N PRO A 157 -6.67 12.28 -18.45
CA PRO A 157 -6.58 11.68 -19.79
C PRO A 157 -5.17 11.21 -20.16
N THR A 158 -4.15 11.61 -19.41
CA THR A 158 -2.74 11.24 -19.64
C THR A 158 -2.23 10.21 -18.65
N ALA A 159 -3.09 9.68 -17.80
CA ALA A 159 -2.70 8.67 -16.81
C ALA A 159 -2.18 7.41 -17.48
N ALA A 160 -1.11 6.87 -16.95
CA ALA A 160 -0.56 5.56 -17.32
C ALA A 160 -1.16 4.41 -16.47
N GLY A 161 -1.76 4.73 -15.33
CA GLY A 161 -2.37 3.76 -14.42
C GLY A 161 -1.37 3.02 -13.52
N HIS A 162 -0.18 3.57 -13.31
CA HIS A 162 0.84 2.99 -12.44
C HIS A 162 1.87 4.02 -11.95
N CYS A 163 2.67 3.66 -10.95
CA CYS A 163 3.57 4.59 -10.27
C CYS A 163 4.89 4.92 -11.03
N ALA A 164 5.10 4.46 -12.26
CA ALA A 164 6.39 4.61 -12.94
C ALA A 164 6.86 6.07 -13.07
N ALA A 165 5.95 7.01 -13.37
CA ALA A 165 6.30 8.42 -13.49
C ALA A 165 6.78 9.00 -12.15
N ALA A 166 6.14 8.63 -11.04
CA ALA A 166 6.54 9.03 -9.70
C ALA A 166 7.86 8.40 -9.25
N LEU A 167 8.20 7.22 -9.77
CA LEU A 167 9.38 6.43 -9.41
C LEU A 167 10.54 6.55 -10.41
N ARG A 168 10.47 7.46 -11.37
CA ARG A 168 11.45 7.58 -12.46
C ARG A 168 12.91 7.74 -12.01
N ASN A 169 13.14 8.25 -10.81
CA ASN A 169 14.49 8.43 -10.24
C ASN A 169 14.90 7.25 -9.36
N ASN A 170 14.00 6.38 -8.97
CA ASN A 170 14.27 5.25 -8.09
C ASN A 170 14.73 4.03 -8.90
N LYS A 171 16.02 3.70 -8.82
CA LYS A 171 16.61 2.54 -9.51
C LYS A 171 16.33 1.20 -8.82
N GLN A 172 15.70 1.21 -7.65
CA GLN A 172 15.31 0.03 -6.88
C GLN A 172 13.79 -0.20 -6.93
N ALA A 173 13.09 0.54 -7.79
CA ALA A 173 11.66 0.38 -7.98
C ALA A 173 11.33 -0.68 -9.02
N SER A 174 10.25 -1.42 -8.76
CA SER A 174 9.66 -2.37 -9.70
C SER A 174 8.18 -2.08 -9.88
N ILE A 175 7.72 -2.16 -11.12
CA ILE A 175 6.30 -2.02 -11.48
C ILE A 175 5.81 -3.34 -12.07
N VAL A 176 4.77 -3.90 -11.50
CA VAL A 176 4.12 -5.13 -11.98
C VAL A 176 2.71 -4.79 -12.42
N LEU A 177 2.46 -4.88 -13.71
CA LEU A 177 1.14 -4.76 -14.30
C LEU A 177 0.55 -6.16 -14.53
N ILE A 178 -0.60 -6.43 -13.91
CA ILE A 178 -1.29 -7.72 -14.08
C ILE A 178 -2.44 -7.53 -15.07
N PRO A 179 -2.36 -8.10 -16.29
CA PRO A 179 -3.38 -7.92 -17.32
C PRO A 179 -4.74 -8.47 -16.87
N GLY A 180 -5.79 -7.66 -16.98
CA GLY A 180 -7.17 -8.06 -16.73
C GLY A 180 -7.47 -8.50 -15.28
N ALA A 181 -6.60 -8.20 -14.34
CA ALA A 181 -6.81 -8.56 -12.93
C ALA A 181 -7.93 -7.71 -12.29
N PRO A 182 -8.59 -8.21 -11.23
CA PRO A 182 -9.49 -7.40 -10.43
C PRO A 182 -8.72 -6.32 -9.66
N HIS A 183 -9.45 -5.35 -9.07
CA HIS A 183 -8.86 -4.31 -8.23
C HIS A 183 -8.07 -4.88 -7.03
N THR A 184 -8.58 -5.91 -6.37
CA THR A 184 -7.89 -6.59 -5.26
C THR A 184 -6.94 -7.65 -5.80
N VAL A 185 -5.65 -7.34 -5.86
CA VAL A 185 -4.61 -8.21 -6.47
C VAL A 185 -3.79 -9.02 -5.47
N LEU A 186 -3.94 -8.79 -4.16
CA LEU A 186 -3.04 -9.26 -3.08
C LEU A 186 -2.62 -10.72 -3.18
N ASN A 187 -3.57 -11.61 -3.50
CA ASN A 187 -3.38 -13.07 -3.44
C ASN A 187 -3.23 -13.73 -4.80
N LEU A 188 -3.23 -12.95 -5.88
CA LEU A 188 -2.94 -13.50 -7.19
C LEU A 188 -1.49 -14.00 -7.25
N PRO A 189 -1.19 -15.15 -7.89
CA PRO A 189 0.18 -15.63 -8.05
C PRO A 189 1.12 -14.58 -8.64
N ALA A 190 0.65 -13.83 -9.65
CA ALA A 190 1.39 -12.74 -10.29
C ALA A 190 1.71 -11.57 -9.34
N ALA A 191 1.01 -11.44 -8.20
CA ALA A 191 1.33 -10.48 -7.14
C ALA A 191 2.19 -11.10 -6.04
N ARG A 192 1.87 -12.31 -5.58
CA ARG A 192 2.59 -13.00 -4.48
C ARG A 192 4.06 -13.28 -4.82
N HIS A 193 4.37 -13.72 -6.04
CA HIS A 193 5.74 -14.00 -6.44
C HIS A 193 6.66 -12.78 -6.34
N PRO A 194 6.35 -11.62 -6.94
CA PRO A 194 7.18 -10.42 -6.79
C PRO A 194 7.22 -9.91 -5.35
N VAL A 195 6.13 -10.03 -4.57
CA VAL A 195 6.12 -9.66 -3.15
C VAL A 195 7.08 -10.55 -2.35
N ALA A 196 7.05 -11.87 -2.56
CA ALA A 196 7.96 -12.79 -1.86
C ALA A 196 9.43 -12.47 -2.16
N GLY A 197 9.78 -12.24 -3.43
CA GLY A 197 11.12 -11.81 -3.83
C GLY A 197 11.52 -10.49 -3.18
N PHE A 198 10.66 -9.49 -3.26
CA PHE A 198 10.87 -8.18 -2.66
C PHE A 198 11.13 -8.26 -1.14
N LEU A 199 10.29 -8.98 -0.40
CA LEU A 199 10.42 -9.11 1.05
C LEU A 199 11.67 -9.90 1.45
N ARG A 200 12.02 -10.95 0.68
CA ARG A 200 13.26 -11.70 0.90
C ARG A 200 14.48 -10.81 0.77
N ASP A 201 14.55 -10.00 -0.29
CA ASP A 201 15.68 -9.11 -0.54
C ASP A 201 15.76 -8.00 0.51
N VAL A 202 14.63 -7.35 0.82
CA VAL A 202 14.56 -6.23 1.77
C VAL A 202 14.87 -6.68 3.20
N PHE A 203 14.35 -7.82 3.62
CA PHE A 203 14.57 -8.36 4.97
C PHE A 203 15.79 -9.27 5.09
N LYS A 204 16.48 -9.55 3.97
CA LYS A 204 17.63 -10.48 3.90
C LYS A 204 17.30 -11.86 4.48
N LEU A 205 16.13 -12.39 4.08
CA LEU A 205 15.70 -13.73 4.47
C LEU A 205 16.45 -14.78 3.66
N GLN A 206 16.80 -15.90 4.32
CA GLN A 206 17.45 -17.05 3.68
C GLN A 206 16.46 -17.88 2.86
#